data_2c3d4149e72551603882f81d6621d1e5
#
_entry.id   2c3d4149e72551603882f81d6621d1e5
#
_cell.length_a   1.000
_cell.length_b   1.000
_cell.length_c   1.000
_cell.angle_alpha   90.00
_cell.angle_beta   90.00
_cell.angle_gamma   90.00
#
_symmetry.space_group_name_H-M   'P 1'
#
loop_
_entity.id
_entity.type
_entity.pdbx_description
1 polymer ?
#
loop_
_entity_poly.entity_id
_entity_poly.type
_entity_poly.pdbx_seq_one_letter_code
_entity_poly.pdbx_strand_id
1 'polypeptide(L)'
;LTLSENQLAHNQQKFAEIESSRSKEVRLQGWEQFGDPVDRIVSLGAFEHFADGVGTYERYDDFFKMCFNVLPDDGVMLLHSIVVPTAEEGEQLGLKTTMSLLRFIRFILTEIFPGGRLPMISIVDDYATRAGFEITRHHRIGSNYVRTLDTWAKALEAHKDEAIVLQSEEVYDRYMRYLTGCRELFRDGYPDVCQFTMVKPAA
;
A
#
# COMPACT_ATOMS: atom_id res chain seq x y z
N LEU A 1 3.81 12.87 -4.40
CA LEU A 1 2.84 12.90 -5.50
C LEU A 1 1.45 12.54 -4.99
N THR A 2 0.40 13.06 -5.60
CA THR A 2 -1.00 12.70 -5.34
C THR A 2 -1.85 12.90 -6.59
N LEU A 3 -2.93 12.11 -6.73
CA LEU A 3 -3.95 12.29 -7.76
C LEU A 3 -5.21 13.01 -7.22
N SER A 4 -5.22 13.36 -5.94
CA SER A 4 -6.36 13.99 -5.27
C SER A 4 -6.13 15.49 -5.08
N GLU A 5 -6.99 16.32 -5.65
CA GLU A 5 -6.98 17.77 -5.44
C GLU A 5 -7.16 18.14 -3.97
N ASN A 6 -8.00 17.41 -3.23
CA ASN A 6 -8.20 17.62 -1.80
C ASN A 6 -6.92 17.34 -1.01
N GLN A 7 -6.20 16.25 -1.34
CA GLN A 7 -4.91 15.95 -0.72
C GLN A 7 -3.85 17.00 -1.09
N LEU A 8 -3.83 17.47 -2.33
CA LEU A 8 -2.94 18.55 -2.76
C LEU A 8 -3.15 19.79 -1.88
N ALA A 9 -4.38 20.28 -1.79
CA ALA A 9 -4.71 21.47 -1.01
C ALA A 9 -4.38 21.30 0.48
N HIS A 10 -4.74 20.15 1.08
CA HIS A 10 -4.44 19.84 2.47
C HIS A 10 -2.92 19.79 2.73
N ASN A 11 -2.16 19.12 1.87
CA ASN A 11 -0.71 19.03 2.03
C ASN A 11 -0.01 20.37 1.83
N GLN A 12 -0.47 21.21 0.90
CA GLN A 12 0.05 22.59 0.71
C GLN A 12 -0.12 23.40 1.99
N GLN A 13 -1.32 23.35 2.60
CA GLN A 13 -1.58 24.01 3.88
C GLN A 13 -0.66 23.47 4.98
N LYS A 14 -0.55 22.15 5.13
CA LYS A 14 0.32 21.52 6.13
C LYS A 14 1.80 21.87 5.93
N PHE A 15 2.26 21.91 4.70
CA PHE A 15 3.65 22.30 4.41
C PHE A 15 3.95 23.76 4.75
N ALA A 16 2.96 24.65 4.64
CA ALA A 16 3.09 26.05 5.06
C ALA A 16 3.18 26.19 6.58
N GLU A 17 2.52 25.32 7.35
CA GLU A 17 2.54 25.32 8.81
C GLU A 17 3.83 24.74 9.42
N ILE A 18 4.58 23.92 8.67
CA ILE A 18 5.78 23.25 9.15
C ILE A 18 7.01 24.12 8.89
N GLU A 19 7.62 24.63 9.94
CA GLU A 19 8.92 25.30 9.84
C GLU A 19 10.02 24.31 9.46
N SER A 20 10.71 24.53 8.35
CA SER A 20 11.80 23.69 7.88
C SER A 20 12.71 24.48 6.96
N SER A 21 14.03 24.29 7.10
CA SER A 21 15.02 24.81 6.16
C SER A 21 15.05 24.03 4.82
N ARG A 22 14.38 22.88 4.75
CA ARG A 22 14.29 22.06 3.55
C ARG A 22 13.04 22.42 2.76
N SER A 23 13.15 22.44 1.44
CA SER A 23 12.01 22.60 0.55
C SER A 23 11.04 21.44 0.69
N LYS A 24 9.75 21.72 0.57
CA LYS A 24 8.67 20.73 0.58
C LYS A 24 7.77 21.04 -0.61
N GLU A 25 7.46 20.03 -1.39
CA GLU A 25 6.60 20.15 -2.55
C GLU A 25 5.60 19.01 -2.58
N VAL A 26 4.37 19.27 -2.94
CA VAL A 26 3.35 18.29 -3.32
C VAL A 26 2.90 18.58 -4.73
N ARG A 27 2.82 17.54 -5.58
CA ARG A 27 2.40 17.67 -6.98
C ARG A 27 1.15 16.85 -7.23
N LEU A 28 0.19 17.46 -7.96
CA LEU A 28 -0.97 16.75 -8.51
C LEU A 28 -0.52 16.00 -9.77
N GLN A 29 0.08 14.84 -9.57
CA GLN A 29 0.78 14.11 -10.61
C GLN A 29 0.83 12.62 -10.28
N GLY A 30 0.60 11.77 -11.28
CA GLY A 30 0.87 10.34 -11.18
C GLY A 30 2.37 10.03 -11.27
N TRP A 31 2.75 8.86 -10.78
CA TRP A 31 4.13 8.41 -10.89
C TRP A 31 4.58 8.24 -12.34
N GLU A 32 3.66 7.93 -13.27
CA GLU A 32 3.92 7.76 -14.70
C GLU A 32 4.46 9.02 -15.37
N GLN A 33 4.16 10.16 -14.80
CA GLN A 33 4.58 11.46 -15.31
C GLN A 33 5.84 12.00 -14.60
N PHE A 34 6.32 11.27 -13.57
CA PHE A 34 7.46 11.71 -12.79
C PHE A 34 8.77 11.28 -13.44
N GLY A 35 9.71 12.22 -13.57
CA GLY A 35 11.01 11.96 -14.20
C GLY A 35 12.16 12.78 -13.61
N ASP A 36 11.91 13.54 -12.53
CA ASP A 36 12.96 14.34 -11.91
C ASP A 36 13.93 13.45 -11.13
N PRO A 37 15.26 13.71 -11.17
CA PRO A 37 16.22 12.99 -10.35
C PRO A 37 15.94 13.19 -8.85
N VAL A 38 16.04 12.11 -8.08
CA VAL A 38 15.86 12.11 -6.63
C VAL A 38 16.90 11.24 -5.94
N ASP A 39 17.29 11.58 -4.71
CA ASP A 39 18.28 10.81 -3.96
C ASP A 39 17.71 9.51 -3.38
N ARG A 40 16.43 9.51 -3.02
CA ARG A 40 15.73 8.39 -2.37
C ARG A 40 14.27 8.36 -2.77
N ILE A 41 13.69 7.16 -2.79
CA ILE A 41 12.25 6.96 -3.04
C ILE A 41 11.63 6.25 -1.84
N VAL A 42 10.45 6.73 -1.43
CA VAL A 42 9.59 6.05 -0.45
C VAL A 42 8.19 5.95 -1.03
N SER A 43 7.67 4.72 -1.16
CA SER A 43 6.30 4.44 -1.60
C SER A 43 5.57 3.64 -0.53
N LEU A 44 4.49 4.20 0.02
CA LEU A 44 3.74 3.61 1.13
C LEU A 44 2.27 3.42 0.75
N GLY A 45 1.82 2.16 0.58
CA GLY A 45 0.43 1.79 0.37
C GLY A 45 -0.19 2.36 -0.91
N ALA A 46 0.62 2.60 -1.93
CA ALA A 46 0.17 3.08 -3.23
C ALA A 46 0.30 2.00 -4.32
N PHE A 47 1.26 1.11 -4.15
CA PHE A 47 1.63 0.09 -5.13
C PHE A 47 0.49 -0.89 -5.43
N GLU A 48 -0.39 -1.12 -4.46
CA GLU A 48 -1.59 -1.95 -4.56
C GLU A 48 -2.59 -1.43 -5.61
N HIS A 49 -2.45 -0.16 -6.01
CA HIS A 49 -3.30 0.49 -7.01
C HIS A 49 -2.64 0.66 -8.38
N PHE A 50 -1.40 0.16 -8.55
CA PHE A 50 -0.66 0.35 -9.80
C PHE A 50 -0.91 -0.76 -10.83
N ALA A 51 -1.41 -1.92 -10.43
CA ALA A 51 -1.76 -2.99 -11.37
C ALA A 51 -3.03 -2.65 -12.14
N ASP A 52 -3.03 -2.89 -13.46
CA ASP A 52 -4.25 -2.86 -14.24
C ASP A 52 -5.14 -4.06 -13.87
N GLY A 53 -6.40 -3.81 -13.59
CA GLY A 53 -7.33 -4.71 -12.89
C GLY A 53 -7.49 -6.14 -13.37
N VAL A 54 -7.04 -6.56 -14.57
CA VAL A 54 -7.16 -7.93 -15.06
C VAL A 54 -5.87 -8.38 -15.75
N GLY A 55 -5.06 -9.11 -15.04
CA GLY A 55 -4.16 -10.12 -15.65
C GLY A 55 -2.74 -9.68 -15.96
N THR A 56 -2.40 -8.42 -16.07
CA THR A 56 -1.04 -7.98 -16.38
C THR A 56 -0.41 -7.19 -15.24
N TYR A 57 0.89 -7.36 -15.06
CA TYR A 57 1.71 -6.59 -14.13
C TYR A 57 2.63 -5.61 -14.90
N GLU A 58 2.28 -5.26 -16.14
CA GLU A 58 3.10 -4.39 -16.99
C GLU A 58 3.38 -3.05 -16.35
N ARG A 59 2.39 -2.47 -15.67
CA ARG A 59 2.57 -1.21 -14.93
C ARG A 59 3.56 -1.32 -13.76
N TYR A 60 3.77 -2.51 -13.19
CA TYR A 60 4.82 -2.71 -12.20
C TYR A 60 6.21 -2.62 -12.85
N ASP A 61 6.36 -3.15 -14.06
CA ASP A 61 7.60 -3.03 -14.83
C ASP A 61 7.94 -1.56 -15.11
N ASP A 62 6.96 -0.80 -15.59
CA ASP A 62 7.12 0.64 -15.87
C ASP A 62 7.44 1.43 -14.59
N PHE A 63 6.76 1.12 -13.48
CA PHE A 63 7.01 1.76 -12.20
C PHE A 63 8.44 1.53 -11.69
N PHE A 64 8.91 0.28 -11.67
CA PHE A 64 10.27 0.00 -11.21
C PHE A 64 11.33 0.57 -12.15
N LYS A 65 11.11 0.55 -13.48
CA LYS A 65 11.99 1.21 -14.43
C LYS A 65 12.06 2.72 -14.20
N MET A 66 10.93 3.38 -13.99
CA MET A 66 10.88 4.80 -13.65
C MET A 66 11.68 5.07 -12.36
N CYS A 67 11.41 4.33 -11.30
CA CYS A 67 12.13 4.47 -10.02
C CYS A 67 13.64 4.27 -10.19
N PHE A 68 14.06 3.27 -10.96
CA PHE A 68 15.47 2.99 -11.23
C PHE A 68 16.15 4.13 -12.01
N ASN A 69 15.46 4.69 -12.98
CA ASN A 69 16.00 5.75 -13.83
C ASN A 69 16.19 7.08 -13.08
N VAL A 70 15.29 7.43 -12.16
CA VAL A 70 15.38 8.70 -11.43
C VAL A 70 16.33 8.66 -10.23
N LEU A 71 16.73 7.47 -9.77
CA LEU A 71 17.70 7.30 -8.68
C LEU A 71 19.14 7.38 -9.20
N PRO A 72 20.06 7.99 -8.42
CA PRO A 72 21.50 7.90 -8.67
C PRO A 72 22.01 6.48 -8.40
N ASP A 73 23.25 6.21 -8.78
CA ASP A 73 23.99 5.04 -8.30
C ASP A 73 24.03 5.05 -6.77
N ASP A 74 23.93 3.88 -6.14
CA ASP A 74 23.71 3.70 -4.69
C ASP A 74 22.42 4.33 -4.16
N GLY A 75 21.51 4.73 -5.05
CA GLY A 75 20.17 5.21 -4.71
C GLY A 75 19.34 4.12 -4.03
N VAL A 76 18.56 4.51 -3.02
CA VAL A 76 17.74 3.57 -2.23
C VAL A 76 16.27 3.88 -2.40
N MET A 77 15.48 2.82 -2.61
CA MET A 77 14.04 2.85 -2.57
C MET A 77 13.51 1.99 -1.42
N LEU A 78 12.54 2.53 -0.67
CA LEU A 78 11.71 1.79 0.26
C LEU A 78 10.30 1.65 -0.34
N LEU A 79 9.89 0.43 -0.60
CA LEU A 79 8.52 0.10 -0.99
C LEU A 79 7.84 -0.60 0.19
N HIS A 80 6.72 -0.03 0.67
CA HIS A 80 5.85 -0.62 1.67
C HIS A 80 4.52 -0.97 1.02
N SER A 81 4.21 -2.24 0.98
CA SER A 81 2.97 -2.73 0.35
C SER A 81 2.34 -3.86 1.15
N ILE A 82 1.02 -3.94 1.07
CA ILE A 82 0.28 -5.13 1.49
C ILE A 82 0.55 -6.20 0.43
N VAL A 83 0.88 -7.40 0.89
CA VAL A 83 1.20 -8.55 0.04
C VAL A 83 0.34 -9.75 0.42
N VAL A 84 0.19 -10.68 -0.52
CA VAL A 84 -0.48 -11.97 -0.26
C VAL A 84 0.50 -13.13 -0.45
N PRO A 85 0.32 -14.23 0.27
CA PRO A 85 1.13 -15.43 0.08
C PRO A 85 0.87 -16.03 -1.31
N THR A 86 1.85 -16.77 -1.82
CA THR A 86 1.66 -17.65 -2.96
C THR A 86 0.71 -18.79 -2.59
N ALA A 87 0.21 -19.54 -3.58
CA ALA A 87 -0.63 -20.70 -3.33
C ALA A 87 0.09 -21.74 -2.44
N GLU A 88 1.39 -21.96 -2.67
CA GLU A 88 2.22 -22.87 -1.90
C GLU A 88 2.42 -22.40 -0.45
N GLU A 89 2.76 -21.13 -0.26
CA GLU A 89 2.86 -20.53 1.10
C GLU A 89 1.53 -20.60 1.83
N GLY A 90 0.42 -20.33 1.13
CA GLY A 90 -0.92 -20.43 1.69
C GLY A 90 -1.26 -21.84 2.17
N GLU A 91 -0.85 -22.86 1.40
CA GLU A 91 -1.03 -24.27 1.76
C GLU A 91 -0.19 -24.64 2.98
N GLN A 92 1.08 -24.21 3.04
CA GLN A 92 1.96 -24.40 4.19
C GLN A 92 1.44 -23.73 5.48
N LEU A 93 0.79 -22.57 5.34
CA LEU A 93 0.14 -21.86 6.44
C LEU A 93 -1.24 -22.45 6.80
N GLY A 94 -1.73 -23.45 6.06
CA GLY A 94 -3.04 -24.06 6.27
C GLY A 94 -4.22 -23.15 5.94
N LEU A 95 -4.02 -22.13 5.10
CA LEU A 95 -5.05 -21.18 4.70
C LEU A 95 -6.13 -21.86 3.86
N LYS A 96 -7.40 -21.62 4.19
CA LYS A 96 -8.54 -22.23 3.51
C LYS A 96 -9.38 -21.20 2.79
N THR A 97 -9.57 -21.37 1.50
CA THR A 97 -10.52 -20.55 0.75
C THR A 97 -11.94 -20.95 1.14
N THR A 98 -12.62 -20.09 1.88
CA THR A 98 -14.02 -20.28 2.29
C THR A 98 -14.94 -19.30 1.55
N MET A 99 -16.22 -19.64 1.47
CA MET A 99 -17.22 -18.70 0.91
C MET A 99 -17.32 -17.39 1.70
N SER A 100 -17.09 -17.43 3.00
CA SER A 100 -17.05 -16.23 3.85
C SER A 100 -15.87 -15.33 3.47
N LEU A 101 -14.69 -15.91 3.31
CA LEU A 101 -13.49 -15.19 2.84
C LEU A 101 -13.72 -14.55 1.47
N LEU A 102 -14.25 -15.30 0.50
CA LEU A 102 -14.50 -14.78 -0.84
C LEU A 102 -15.52 -13.61 -0.84
N ARG A 103 -16.58 -13.70 -0.01
CA ARG A 103 -17.54 -12.60 0.16
C ARG A 103 -16.89 -11.36 0.80
N PHE A 104 -15.99 -11.57 1.76
CA PHE A 104 -15.28 -10.46 2.39
C PHE A 104 -14.27 -9.83 1.44
N ILE A 105 -13.49 -10.61 0.69
CA ILE A 105 -12.58 -10.09 -0.35
C ILE A 105 -13.36 -9.29 -1.39
N ARG A 106 -14.51 -9.83 -1.86
CA ARG A 106 -15.37 -9.09 -2.78
C ARG A 106 -15.81 -7.74 -2.20
N PHE A 107 -16.26 -7.72 -0.94
CA PHE A 107 -16.62 -6.48 -0.24
C PHE A 107 -15.44 -5.47 -0.24
N ILE A 108 -14.24 -5.91 0.10
CA ILE A 108 -13.05 -5.05 0.07
C ILE A 108 -12.81 -4.45 -1.32
N LEU A 109 -12.88 -5.28 -2.37
CA LEU A 109 -12.58 -4.87 -3.75
C LEU A 109 -13.71 -4.03 -4.39
N THR A 110 -14.92 -4.07 -3.86
CA THR A 110 -16.04 -3.31 -4.43
C THR A 110 -16.40 -2.07 -3.63
N GLU A 111 -16.22 -2.08 -2.31
CA GLU A 111 -16.74 -1.03 -1.44
C GLU A 111 -15.65 -0.23 -0.70
N ILE A 112 -14.45 -0.78 -0.53
CA ILE A 112 -13.36 -0.12 0.22
C ILE A 112 -12.23 0.32 -0.73
N PHE A 113 -11.69 -0.59 -1.53
CA PHE A 113 -10.57 -0.35 -2.44
C PHE A 113 -10.88 -0.84 -3.86
N PRO A 114 -11.81 -0.16 -4.58
CA PRO A 114 -12.13 -0.54 -5.95
C PRO A 114 -10.89 -0.55 -6.85
N GLY A 115 -10.66 -1.66 -7.57
CA GLY A 115 -9.53 -1.82 -8.46
C GLY A 115 -8.19 -2.13 -7.79
N GLY A 116 -8.14 -2.21 -6.46
CA GLY A 116 -6.92 -2.59 -5.73
C GLY A 116 -6.53 -4.05 -6.01
N ARG A 117 -5.23 -4.31 -6.07
CA ARG A 117 -4.67 -5.66 -6.22
C ARG A 117 -3.45 -5.83 -5.33
N LEU A 118 -3.47 -6.86 -4.51
CA LEU A 118 -2.34 -7.17 -3.64
C LEU A 118 -1.33 -8.05 -4.39
N PRO A 119 -0.05 -7.62 -4.50
CA PRO A 119 0.99 -8.43 -5.11
C PRO A 119 1.45 -9.56 -4.19
N MET A 120 2.06 -10.60 -4.76
CA MET A 120 2.91 -11.55 -4.03
C MET A 120 4.32 -10.95 -3.91
N ILE A 121 5.07 -11.34 -2.86
CA ILE A 121 6.47 -10.91 -2.68
C ILE A 121 7.31 -11.27 -3.91
N SER A 122 7.16 -12.49 -4.44
CA SER A 122 7.87 -12.94 -5.64
C SER A 122 7.61 -12.07 -6.88
N ILE A 123 6.41 -11.51 -7.03
CA ILE A 123 6.10 -10.59 -8.12
C ILE A 123 6.84 -9.26 -7.94
N VAL A 124 6.89 -8.72 -6.72
CA VAL A 124 7.65 -7.51 -6.43
C VAL A 124 9.13 -7.72 -6.72
N ASP A 125 9.68 -8.84 -6.24
CA ASP A 125 11.08 -9.21 -6.43
C ASP A 125 11.45 -9.33 -7.92
N ASP A 126 10.62 -10.04 -8.68
CA ASP A 126 10.82 -10.24 -10.12
C ASP A 126 10.90 -8.92 -10.88
N TYR A 127 9.91 -8.04 -10.68
CA TYR A 127 9.85 -6.78 -11.42
C TYR A 127 10.92 -5.79 -10.98
N ALA A 128 11.23 -5.70 -9.67
CA ALA A 128 12.31 -4.88 -9.17
C ALA A 128 13.68 -5.33 -9.70
N THR A 129 13.95 -6.64 -9.67
CA THR A 129 15.21 -7.21 -10.17
C THR A 129 15.34 -7.03 -11.69
N ARG A 130 14.27 -7.20 -12.48
CA ARG A 130 14.27 -6.92 -13.93
C ARG A 130 14.60 -5.46 -14.23
N ALA A 131 14.16 -4.52 -13.38
CA ALA A 131 14.49 -3.11 -13.53
C ALA A 131 15.95 -2.79 -13.17
N GLY A 132 16.66 -3.73 -12.51
CA GLY A 132 18.07 -3.59 -12.12
C GLY A 132 18.29 -3.38 -10.62
N PHE A 133 17.24 -3.36 -9.79
CA PHE A 133 17.41 -3.24 -8.34
C PHE A 133 17.98 -4.50 -7.71
N GLU A 134 18.81 -4.30 -6.69
CA GLU A 134 19.16 -5.31 -5.69
C GLU A 134 18.24 -5.16 -4.48
N ILE A 135 17.53 -6.24 -4.10
CA ILE A 135 16.68 -6.25 -2.92
C ILE A 135 17.52 -6.70 -1.73
N THR A 136 17.79 -5.77 -0.83
CA THR A 136 18.67 -6.00 0.31
C THR A 136 17.91 -6.43 1.57
N ARG A 137 16.60 -6.21 1.62
CA ARG A 137 15.80 -6.56 2.79
C ARG A 137 14.31 -6.70 2.46
N HIS A 138 13.72 -7.79 3.00
CA HIS A 138 12.28 -7.92 3.23
C HIS A 138 11.99 -7.78 4.72
N HIS A 139 11.20 -6.81 5.11
CA HIS A 139 10.78 -6.62 6.49
C HIS A 139 9.26 -6.80 6.60
N ARG A 140 8.85 -7.99 6.98
CA ARG A 140 7.44 -8.38 7.14
C ARG A 140 6.92 -7.90 8.49
N ILE A 141 5.85 -7.13 8.48
CA ILE A 141 5.27 -6.46 9.66
C ILE A 141 3.75 -6.65 9.77
N GLY A 142 3.16 -7.54 8.99
CA GLY A 142 1.71 -7.75 8.94
C GLY A 142 1.11 -8.12 10.29
N SER A 143 1.83 -8.88 11.13
CA SER A 143 1.37 -9.21 12.48
C SER A 143 1.09 -7.98 13.36
N ASN A 144 1.78 -6.87 13.13
CA ASN A 144 1.54 -5.60 13.85
C ASN A 144 0.20 -4.97 13.48
N TYR A 145 -0.31 -5.27 12.26
CA TYR A 145 -1.57 -4.72 11.77
C TYR A 145 -2.79 -5.27 12.53
N VAL A 146 -2.69 -6.44 13.13
CA VAL A 146 -3.74 -6.96 14.03
C VAL A 146 -4.03 -5.96 15.14
N ARG A 147 -3.00 -5.47 15.81
CA ARG A 147 -3.13 -4.46 16.88
C ARG A 147 -3.58 -3.10 16.33
N THR A 148 -3.05 -2.69 15.19
CA THR A 148 -3.39 -1.42 14.55
C THR A 148 -4.87 -1.37 14.20
N LEU A 149 -5.37 -2.39 13.51
CA LEU A 149 -6.77 -2.49 13.10
C LEU A 149 -7.72 -2.61 14.30
N ASP A 150 -7.34 -3.36 15.35
CA ASP A 150 -8.09 -3.44 16.58
C ASP A 150 -8.17 -2.07 17.29
N THR A 151 -7.06 -1.32 17.31
CA THR A 151 -7.04 0.03 17.89
C THR A 151 -7.95 0.98 17.10
N TRP A 152 -7.89 0.93 15.76
CA TRP A 152 -8.75 1.76 14.91
C TRP A 152 -10.23 1.39 15.04
N ALA A 153 -10.57 0.10 15.11
CA ALA A 153 -11.94 -0.34 15.33
C ALA A 153 -12.51 0.16 16.67
N LYS A 154 -11.73 0.02 17.75
CA LYS A 154 -12.11 0.55 19.08
C LYS A 154 -12.26 2.06 19.11
N ALA A 155 -11.37 2.79 18.43
CA ALA A 155 -11.49 4.24 18.32
C ALA A 155 -12.75 4.66 17.54
N LEU A 156 -13.05 4.00 16.43
CA LEU A 156 -14.26 4.25 15.65
C LEU A 156 -15.52 3.92 16.46
N GLU A 157 -15.53 2.81 17.22
CA GLU A 157 -16.63 2.44 18.09
C GLU A 157 -16.86 3.47 19.21
N ALA A 158 -15.78 3.95 19.83
CA ALA A 158 -15.86 4.98 20.88
C ALA A 158 -16.42 6.33 20.39
N HIS A 159 -16.29 6.62 19.08
CA HIS A 159 -16.79 7.84 18.44
C HIS A 159 -17.94 7.56 17.46
N LYS A 160 -18.75 6.51 17.73
CA LYS A 160 -19.83 6.06 16.83
C LYS A 160 -20.79 7.19 16.45
N ASP A 161 -21.31 7.90 17.43
CA ASP A 161 -22.32 8.95 17.21
C ASP A 161 -21.77 10.11 16.38
N GLU A 162 -20.52 10.50 16.63
CA GLU A 162 -19.83 11.53 15.85
C GLU A 162 -19.61 11.07 14.40
N ALA A 163 -19.18 9.82 14.19
CA ALA A 163 -18.96 9.25 12.88
C ALA A 163 -20.26 9.17 12.06
N ILE A 164 -21.38 8.81 12.69
CA ILE A 164 -22.71 8.77 12.06
C ILE A 164 -23.16 10.18 11.67
N VAL A 165 -22.94 11.17 12.51
CA VAL A 165 -23.27 12.58 12.19
C VAL A 165 -22.43 13.11 11.04
N LEU A 166 -21.14 12.76 10.99
CA LEU A 166 -20.22 13.22 9.93
C LEU A 166 -20.49 12.58 8.56
N GLN A 167 -20.98 11.36 8.55
CA GLN A 167 -21.19 10.59 7.31
C GLN A 167 -22.59 9.95 7.29
N SER A 168 -22.72 8.71 7.80
CA SER A 168 -23.98 7.99 7.98
C SER A 168 -23.73 6.71 8.77
N GLU A 169 -24.80 6.09 9.27
CA GLU A 169 -24.74 4.77 9.92
C GLU A 169 -24.24 3.70 8.95
N GLU A 170 -24.65 3.74 7.68
CA GLU A 170 -24.17 2.80 6.64
C GLU A 170 -22.65 2.89 6.46
N VAL A 171 -22.07 4.10 6.44
CA VAL A 171 -20.62 4.29 6.30
C VAL A 171 -19.91 3.80 7.55
N TYR A 172 -20.45 4.10 8.76
CA TYR A 172 -19.91 3.59 10.01
C TYR A 172 -19.86 2.05 10.02
N ASP A 173 -20.96 1.37 9.69
CA ASP A 173 -21.04 -0.09 9.67
C ASP A 173 -20.08 -0.69 8.63
N ARG A 174 -19.95 -0.06 7.46
CA ARG A 174 -19.02 -0.44 6.41
C ARG A 174 -17.57 -0.42 6.90
N TYR A 175 -17.17 0.65 7.58
CA TYR A 175 -15.81 0.77 8.12
C TYR A 175 -15.56 -0.14 9.31
N MET A 176 -16.53 -0.34 10.20
CA MET A 176 -16.41 -1.32 11.28
C MET A 176 -16.22 -2.74 10.72
N ARG A 177 -17.01 -3.11 9.71
CA ARG A 177 -16.84 -4.39 9.01
C ARG A 177 -15.47 -4.53 8.36
N TYR A 178 -14.98 -3.46 7.72
CA TYR A 178 -13.66 -3.42 7.12
C TYR A 178 -12.54 -3.64 8.15
N LEU A 179 -12.52 -2.84 9.21
CA LEU A 179 -11.46 -2.87 10.22
C LEU A 179 -11.43 -4.21 10.95
N THR A 180 -12.59 -4.71 11.40
CA THR A 180 -12.67 -5.98 12.11
C THR A 180 -12.37 -7.17 11.22
N GLY A 181 -12.87 -7.18 9.99
CA GLY A 181 -12.62 -8.26 9.03
C GLY A 181 -11.16 -8.31 8.57
N CYS A 182 -10.53 -7.18 8.29
CA CYS A 182 -9.10 -7.14 7.96
C CYS A 182 -8.22 -7.57 9.13
N ARG A 183 -8.58 -7.19 10.38
CA ARG A 183 -7.88 -7.68 11.57
C ARG A 183 -7.84 -9.22 11.61
N GLU A 184 -8.97 -9.88 11.34
CA GLU A 184 -9.04 -11.35 11.29
C GLU A 184 -8.15 -11.89 10.17
N LEU A 185 -8.21 -11.31 8.96
CA LEU A 185 -7.37 -11.75 7.86
C LEU A 185 -5.88 -11.65 8.17
N PHE A 186 -5.43 -10.56 8.78
CA PHE A 186 -4.02 -10.41 9.20
C PHE A 186 -3.65 -11.39 10.31
N ARG A 187 -4.55 -11.69 11.25
CA ARG A 187 -4.31 -12.68 12.30
C ARG A 187 -4.15 -14.07 11.71
N ASP A 188 -4.97 -14.42 10.72
CA ASP A 188 -4.97 -15.71 10.08
C ASP A 188 -3.82 -15.86 9.05
N GLY A 189 -3.12 -14.76 8.69
CA GLY A 189 -1.99 -14.78 7.77
C GLY A 189 -2.36 -14.74 6.29
N TYR A 190 -3.60 -14.32 5.93
CA TYR A 190 -3.98 -14.16 4.52
C TYR A 190 -3.24 -13.01 3.84
N PRO A 191 -3.23 -11.75 4.36
CA PRO A 191 -2.29 -10.74 3.91
C PRO A 191 -1.13 -10.59 4.89
N ASP A 192 -0.06 -10.01 4.39
CA ASP A 192 1.03 -9.47 5.18
C ASP A 192 1.31 -8.04 4.72
N VAL A 193 2.15 -7.32 5.44
CA VAL A 193 2.73 -6.08 5.00
C VAL A 193 4.22 -6.25 4.93
N CYS A 194 4.80 -5.97 3.76
CA CYS A 194 6.23 -6.07 3.55
C CYS A 194 6.83 -4.70 3.21
N GLN A 195 7.92 -4.38 3.85
CA GLN A 195 8.80 -3.28 3.49
C GLN A 195 10.00 -3.85 2.74
N PHE A 196 10.10 -3.51 1.46
CA PHE A 196 11.21 -3.89 0.59
C PHE A 196 12.23 -2.76 0.58
N THR A 197 13.47 -3.06 0.95
CA THR A 197 14.58 -2.12 0.74
C THR A 197 15.32 -2.54 -0.53
N MET A 198 15.35 -1.66 -1.49
CA MET A 198 15.93 -1.86 -2.81
C MET A 198 17.04 -0.86 -3.04
N VAL A 199 18.13 -1.28 -3.62
CA VAL A 199 19.30 -0.45 -3.93
C VAL A 199 19.55 -0.52 -5.43
N LYS A 200 19.80 0.64 -6.05
CA LYS A 200 20.36 0.70 -7.39
C LYS A 200 21.87 0.47 -7.26
N PRO A 201 22.41 -0.66 -7.78
CA PRO A 201 23.85 -0.92 -7.70
C PRO A 201 24.66 0.20 -8.35
N ALA A 202 25.86 0.43 -7.84
CA ALA A 202 26.86 1.24 -8.53
C ALA A 202 27.26 0.58 -9.85
N ALA A 203 27.46 1.39 -10.89
CA ALA A 203 27.86 0.94 -12.22
C ALA A 203 29.32 0.39 -12.22
#